data_dc30c7aa65247663675881d986421564
#
_entry.id   dc30c7aa65247663675881d986421564
#
_cell.length_a   1.000
_cell.length_b   1.000
_cell.length_c   1.000
_cell.angle_alpha   90.00
_cell.angle_beta   90.00
_cell.angle_gamma   90.00
#
_symmetry.space_group_name_H-M   'P 1'
#
loop_
_entity.id
_entity.type
_entity.pdbx_description
1 polymer ?
#
loop_
_entity_poly.entity_id
_entity_poly.type
_entity_poly.pdbx_seq_one_letter_code
_entity_poly.pdbx_strand_id
1 'polypeptide(L)'
;MIDYAAAGEWLEAYGRAWQTFDGDAWVGLFTEDAEYHEDPFGTPLVGHNALRAYLLEAAASETDVEFTVERHWTAGDTLLAAWHAGFARKPGGQHARLAGFLTAEIASDGRASRFREWTLQAPGTEG
;
A
#
# COMPACT_ATOMS: atom_id res chain seq x y z
N MET A 1 -15.61 6.02 -13.35
CA MET A 1 -14.52 6.99 -13.16
C MET A 1 -14.43 7.40 -11.70
N ILE A 2 -13.28 7.23 -11.08
CA ILE A 2 -13.10 7.61 -9.68
C ILE A 2 -12.85 9.12 -9.59
N ASP A 3 -13.50 9.81 -8.63
CA ASP A 3 -13.22 11.21 -8.44
C ASP A 3 -12.03 11.42 -7.48
N TYR A 4 -11.52 12.64 -7.49
CA TYR A 4 -10.32 12.99 -6.74
C TYR A 4 -10.50 12.80 -5.22
N ALA A 5 -11.66 13.17 -4.69
CA ALA A 5 -11.93 13.05 -3.26
C ALA A 5 -12.02 11.58 -2.84
N ALA A 6 -12.70 10.75 -3.62
CA ALA A 6 -12.79 9.32 -3.34
C ALA A 6 -11.43 8.65 -3.40
N ALA A 7 -10.57 9.05 -4.35
CA ALA A 7 -9.21 8.55 -4.43
C ALA A 7 -8.41 8.90 -3.17
N GLY A 8 -8.55 10.13 -2.69
CA GLY A 8 -7.90 10.55 -1.44
C GLY A 8 -8.36 9.75 -0.24
N GLU A 9 -9.65 9.46 -0.15
CA GLU A 9 -10.22 8.65 0.93
C GLU A 9 -9.68 7.22 0.89
N TRP A 10 -9.57 6.64 -0.30
CA TRP A 10 -9.01 5.30 -0.45
C TRP A 10 -7.55 5.26 0.06
N LEU A 11 -6.76 6.26 -0.32
CA LEU A 11 -5.36 6.36 0.10
C LEU A 11 -5.23 6.56 1.61
N GLU A 12 -6.09 7.36 2.22
CA GLU A 12 -6.11 7.53 3.67
C GLU A 12 -6.41 6.20 4.37
N ALA A 13 -7.40 5.48 3.88
CA ALA A 13 -7.78 4.19 4.44
C ALA A 13 -6.65 3.17 4.29
N TYR A 14 -5.98 3.19 3.15
CA TYR A 14 -4.83 2.31 2.88
C TYR A 14 -3.70 2.57 3.89
N GLY A 15 -3.33 3.83 4.06
CA GLY A 15 -2.28 4.20 5.00
C GLY A 15 -2.63 3.85 6.43
N ARG A 16 -3.86 4.12 6.84
CA ARG A 16 -4.32 3.81 8.19
C ARG A 16 -4.31 2.30 8.46
N ALA A 17 -4.76 1.51 7.49
CA ALA A 17 -4.78 0.06 7.64
C ALA A 17 -3.37 -0.52 7.77
N TRP A 18 -2.41 0.01 7.02
CA TRP A 18 -1.02 -0.40 7.16
C TRP A 18 -0.45 0.05 8.51
N GLN A 19 -0.66 1.30 8.88
CA GLN A 19 -0.15 1.84 10.16
C GLN A 19 -0.66 1.09 11.37
N THR A 20 -1.87 0.56 11.29
CA THR A 20 -2.48 -0.20 12.40
C THR A 20 -2.43 -1.70 12.19
N PHE A 21 -1.94 -2.16 11.06
CA PHE A 21 -1.93 -3.59 10.66
C PHE A 21 -3.32 -4.22 10.81
N ASP A 22 -4.34 -3.48 10.41
CA ASP A 22 -5.72 -3.94 10.43
C ASP A 22 -6.02 -4.76 9.18
N GLY A 23 -5.93 -6.08 9.30
CA GLY A 23 -6.07 -6.98 8.17
C GLY A 23 -7.43 -6.90 7.49
N ASP A 24 -8.50 -6.78 8.26
CA ASP A 24 -9.86 -6.69 7.70
C ASP A 24 -10.05 -5.38 6.95
N ALA A 25 -9.60 -4.27 7.52
CA ALA A 25 -9.70 -2.97 6.87
C ALA A 25 -8.86 -2.94 5.60
N TRP A 26 -7.67 -3.54 5.64
CA TRP A 26 -6.75 -3.52 4.49
C TRP A 26 -7.28 -4.36 3.33
N VAL A 27 -7.68 -5.62 3.56
CA VAL A 27 -8.20 -6.46 2.48
C VAL A 27 -9.54 -5.93 1.95
N GLY A 28 -10.31 -5.24 2.79
CA GLY A 28 -11.56 -4.63 2.38
C GLY A 28 -11.39 -3.52 1.34
N LEU A 29 -10.18 -3.02 1.14
CA LEU A 29 -9.88 -2.01 0.12
C LEU A 29 -9.67 -2.64 -1.27
N PHE A 30 -9.65 -3.97 -1.35
CA PHE A 30 -9.35 -4.70 -2.58
C PHE A 30 -10.50 -5.62 -2.93
N THR A 31 -10.68 -5.86 -4.23
CA THR A 31 -11.66 -6.85 -4.69
C THR A 31 -11.19 -8.25 -4.30
N GLU A 32 -12.11 -9.22 -4.29
CA GLU A 32 -11.79 -10.58 -3.83
C GLU A 32 -10.69 -11.26 -4.64
N ASP A 33 -10.57 -10.91 -5.91
CA ASP A 33 -9.58 -11.47 -6.83
C ASP A 33 -8.50 -10.45 -7.22
N ALA A 34 -8.32 -9.41 -6.42
CA ALA A 34 -7.39 -8.33 -6.74
C ALA A 34 -5.97 -8.82 -6.95
N GLU A 35 -5.27 -8.16 -7.86
CA GLU A 35 -3.85 -8.37 -8.07
C GLU A 35 -3.06 -7.26 -7.39
N TYR A 36 -2.06 -7.63 -6.62
CA TYR A 36 -1.21 -6.70 -5.90
C TYR A 36 0.24 -6.92 -6.36
N HIS A 37 0.78 -5.94 -7.07
CA HIS A 37 2.12 -5.98 -7.62
C HIS A 37 3.04 -5.15 -6.75
N GLU A 38 3.69 -5.79 -5.80
CA GLU A 38 4.67 -5.16 -4.93
C GLU A 38 5.96 -4.81 -5.68
N ASP A 39 6.29 -5.64 -6.67
CA ASP A 39 7.53 -5.56 -7.43
C ASP A 39 7.17 -5.69 -8.91
N PRO A 40 7.58 -4.72 -9.75
CA PRO A 40 7.25 -4.76 -11.18
C PRO A 40 7.80 -6.00 -11.90
N PHE A 41 8.80 -6.65 -11.33
CA PHE A 41 9.42 -7.84 -11.93
C PHE A 41 9.00 -9.14 -11.27
N GLY A 42 8.26 -9.07 -10.17
CA GLY A 42 7.86 -10.25 -9.41
C GLY A 42 6.49 -10.78 -9.80
N THR A 43 6.14 -11.92 -9.22
CA THR A 43 4.81 -12.49 -9.37
C THR A 43 3.84 -11.73 -8.46
N PRO A 44 2.70 -11.29 -8.97
CA PRO A 44 1.74 -10.58 -8.13
C PRO A 44 1.11 -11.48 -7.08
N LEU A 45 0.71 -10.89 -5.97
CA LEU A 45 -0.17 -11.53 -5.00
C LEU A 45 -1.59 -11.46 -5.57
N VAL A 46 -2.35 -12.53 -5.44
CA VAL A 46 -3.72 -12.58 -5.98
C VAL A 46 -4.68 -13.03 -4.89
N GLY A 47 -5.69 -12.21 -4.63
CA GLY A 47 -6.78 -12.55 -3.73
C GLY A 47 -6.54 -12.20 -2.28
N HIS A 48 -7.63 -12.19 -1.51
CA HIS A 48 -7.61 -11.73 -0.11
C HIS A 48 -6.71 -12.56 0.80
N ASN A 49 -6.64 -13.88 0.60
CA ASN A 49 -5.79 -14.72 1.45
C ASN A 49 -4.31 -14.35 1.30
N ALA A 50 -3.86 -14.14 0.06
CA ALA A 50 -2.48 -13.74 -0.21
C ALA A 50 -2.20 -12.34 0.34
N LEU A 51 -3.15 -11.42 0.19
CA LEU A 51 -3.00 -10.06 0.70
C LEU A 51 -2.95 -10.04 2.22
N ARG A 52 -3.78 -10.83 2.88
CA ARG A 52 -3.78 -10.90 4.34
C ARG A 52 -2.46 -11.47 4.87
N ALA A 53 -1.94 -12.51 4.21
CA ALA A 53 -0.65 -13.09 4.59
C ALA A 53 0.48 -12.07 4.43
N TYR A 54 0.43 -11.27 3.39
CA TYR A 54 1.42 -10.22 3.13
C TYR A 54 1.43 -9.19 4.26
N LEU A 55 0.25 -8.73 4.68
CA LEU A 55 0.17 -7.76 5.77
C LEU A 55 0.64 -8.34 7.11
N LEU A 56 0.36 -9.63 7.35
CA LEU A 56 0.84 -10.31 8.55
C LEU A 56 2.37 -10.39 8.58
N GLU A 57 3.01 -10.63 7.44
CA GLU A 57 4.47 -10.62 7.35
C GLU A 57 5.02 -9.24 7.66
N ALA A 58 4.39 -8.19 7.15
CA ALA A 58 4.78 -6.84 7.46
C ALA A 58 4.64 -6.56 8.95
N ALA A 59 3.54 -6.99 9.56
CA ALA A 59 3.31 -6.80 11.00
C ALA A 59 4.36 -7.52 11.85
N ALA A 60 4.91 -8.63 11.35
CA ALA A 60 5.93 -9.38 12.07
C ALA A 60 7.31 -8.70 12.02
N SER A 61 7.56 -7.86 11.02
CA SER A 61 8.88 -7.28 10.77
C SER A 61 8.93 -5.76 10.89
N GLU A 62 7.80 -5.08 11.03
CA GLU A 62 7.73 -3.62 11.06
C GLU A 62 6.94 -3.12 12.25
N THR A 63 7.33 -1.96 12.76
CA THR A 63 6.55 -1.25 13.79
C THR A 63 6.67 0.26 13.55
N ASP A 64 5.78 1.04 14.16
CA ASP A 64 5.77 2.49 14.06
C ASP A 64 5.72 2.97 12.60
N VAL A 65 4.82 2.36 11.83
CA VAL A 65 4.66 2.70 10.41
C VAL A 65 4.02 4.08 10.27
N GLU A 66 4.63 4.90 9.42
CA GLU A 66 4.04 6.19 9.00
C GLU A 66 3.97 6.17 7.48
N PHE A 67 2.79 6.48 6.94
CA PHE A 67 2.56 6.53 5.50
C PHE A 67 2.00 7.90 5.16
N THR A 68 2.64 8.59 4.21
CA THR A 68 2.22 9.93 3.81
C THR A 68 2.10 9.99 2.30
N VAL A 69 0.97 10.49 1.82
CA VAL A 69 0.78 10.77 0.39
C VAL A 69 1.25 12.19 0.13
N GLU A 70 2.22 12.32 -0.73
CA GLU A 70 2.76 13.61 -1.15
C GLU A 70 1.79 14.31 -2.09
N ARG A 71 1.27 13.55 -3.06
CA ARG A 71 0.33 14.05 -4.05
C ARG A 71 -0.37 12.87 -4.72
N HIS A 72 -1.63 13.06 -5.11
CA HIS A 72 -2.32 12.05 -5.89
C HIS A 72 -3.06 12.65 -7.08
N TRP A 73 -3.37 11.81 -8.03
CA TRP A 73 -4.04 12.16 -9.29
C TRP A 73 -5.06 11.07 -9.61
N THR A 74 -5.97 11.38 -10.50
CA THR A 74 -6.88 10.39 -11.07
C THR A 74 -6.82 10.42 -12.58
N ALA A 75 -6.90 9.25 -13.20
CA ALA A 75 -6.95 9.10 -14.65
C ALA A 75 -7.95 7.98 -14.94
N GLY A 76 -9.19 8.35 -15.34
CA GLY A 76 -10.25 7.38 -15.51
C GLY A 76 -10.60 6.71 -14.19
N ASP A 77 -10.48 5.38 -14.15
CA ASP A 77 -10.72 4.59 -12.94
C ASP A 77 -9.43 4.30 -12.18
N THR A 78 -8.32 4.92 -12.58
CA THR A 78 -7.04 4.69 -11.95
C THR A 78 -6.69 5.87 -11.04
N LEU A 79 -6.33 5.55 -9.80
CA LEU A 79 -5.72 6.52 -8.93
C LEU A 79 -4.20 6.34 -8.97
N LEU A 80 -3.47 7.44 -8.88
CA LEU A 80 -2.02 7.46 -8.89
C LEU A 80 -1.55 8.28 -7.71
N ALA A 81 -0.50 7.84 -7.03
CA ALA A 81 -0.01 8.59 -5.87
C ALA A 81 1.50 8.49 -5.73
N ALA A 82 2.11 9.63 -5.44
CA ALA A 82 3.47 9.70 -4.97
C ALA A 82 3.41 9.69 -3.45
N TRP A 83 4.19 8.83 -2.80
CA TRP A 83 4.11 8.62 -1.36
C TRP A 83 5.48 8.39 -0.75
N HIS A 84 5.54 8.54 0.57
CA HIS A 84 6.70 8.09 1.33
C HIS A 84 6.23 7.46 2.63
N ALA A 85 7.08 6.63 3.19
CA ALA A 85 6.77 5.91 4.42
C ALA A 85 8.04 5.69 5.24
N GLY A 86 7.84 5.46 6.52
CA GLY A 86 8.92 5.09 7.41
C GLY A 86 8.42 4.08 8.43
N PHE A 87 9.32 3.25 8.90
CA PHE A 87 9.00 2.30 9.97
C PHE A 87 10.29 1.83 10.64
N ALA A 88 10.15 1.22 11.81
CA ALA A 88 11.26 0.56 12.48
C ALA A 88 11.18 -0.94 12.23
N ARG A 89 12.32 -1.58 11.99
CA ARG A 89 12.36 -3.03 11.75
C ARG A 89 12.41 -3.79 13.06
N LYS A 90 11.82 -4.97 13.06
CA LYS A 90 11.86 -5.90 14.20
C LYS A 90 12.58 -7.18 13.81
N PRO A 91 13.44 -7.73 14.65
CA PRO A 91 14.02 -7.12 15.84
C PRO A 91 15.09 -6.08 15.46
N GLY A 92 15.59 -5.37 16.42
CA GLY A 92 16.74 -4.48 16.22
C GLY A 92 16.41 -2.99 16.17
N GLY A 93 15.21 -2.64 15.70
CA GLY A 93 14.74 -1.27 15.71
C GLY A 93 15.37 -0.33 14.67
N GLN A 94 16.09 -0.88 13.68
CA GLN A 94 16.66 -0.04 12.62
C GLN A 94 15.53 0.65 11.85
N HIS A 95 15.71 1.94 11.60
CA HIS A 95 14.72 2.73 10.89
C HIS A 95 14.91 2.62 9.38
N ALA A 96 13.81 2.43 8.66
CA ALA A 96 13.82 2.41 7.20
C ALA A 96 12.93 3.54 6.68
N ARG A 97 13.36 4.18 5.60
CA ARG A 97 12.57 5.20 4.91
C ARG A 97 12.39 4.79 3.47
N LEU A 98 11.15 4.90 3.00
CA LEU A 98 10.78 4.50 1.64
C LEU A 98 10.19 5.71 0.92
N ALA A 99 10.40 5.76 -0.38
CA ALA A 99 9.69 6.67 -1.26
C ALA A 99 9.19 5.87 -2.45
N GLY A 100 7.98 6.13 -2.88
CA GLY A 100 7.42 5.33 -3.95
C GLY A 100 6.34 6.01 -4.74
N PHE A 101 5.85 5.27 -5.71
CA PHE A 101 4.73 5.66 -6.54
C PHE A 101 3.84 4.45 -6.69
N LEU A 102 2.54 4.65 -6.65
CA LEU A 102 1.58 3.56 -6.82
C LEU A 102 0.49 3.93 -7.80
N THR A 103 -0.08 2.88 -8.41
CA THR A 103 -1.32 3.00 -9.18
C THR A 103 -2.31 1.98 -8.67
N ALA A 104 -3.57 2.35 -8.62
CA ALA A 104 -4.64 1.43 -8.24
C ALA A 104 -5.82 1.62 -9.18
N GLU A 105 -6.22 0.52 -9.82
CA GLU A 105 -7.42 0.52 -10.67
C GLU A 105 -8.59 0.23 -9.76
N ILE A 106 -9.56 1.14 -9.73
CA ILE A 106 -10.67 1.09 -8.79
C ILE A 106 -11.92 0.59 -9.49
N ALA A 107 -12.50 -0.46 -8.95
CA ALA A 107 -13.74 -1.04 -9.47
C ALA A 107 -14.93 -0.17 -9.09
N SER A 108 -16.09 -0.46 -9.69
CA SER A 108 -17.30 0.35 -9.50
C SER A 108 -17.77 0.40 -8.04
N ASP A 109 -17.39 -0.57 -7.23
CA ASP A 109 -17.74 -0.62 -5.80
C ASP A 109 -16.72 0.12 -4.90
N GLY A 110 -15.72 0.77 -5.50
CA GLY A 110 -14.73 1.54 -4.75
C GLY A 110 -13.52 0.75 -4.26
N ARG A 111 -13.45 -0.55 -4.58
CA ARG A 111 -12.31 -1.39 -4.18
C ARG A 111 -11.30 -1.49 -5.33
N ALA A 112 -10.04 -1.65 -4.98
CA ALA A 112 -8.99 -1.79 -5.98
C ALA A 112 -8.99 -3.21 -6.54
N SER A 113 -9.01 -3.32 -7.88
CA SER A 113 -8.91 -4.60 -8.57
C SER A 113 -7.47 -4.91 -8.96
N ARG A 114 -6.64 -3.89 -9.07
CA ARG A 114 -5.24 -4.05 -9.42
C ARG A 114 -4.44 -2.93 -8.76
N PHE A 115 -3.42 -3.32 -8.02
CA PHE A 115 -2.55 -2.37 -7.33
C PHE A 115 -1.12 -2.64 -7.76
N ARG A 116 -0.39 -1.56 -8.07
CA ARG A 116 1.01 -1.67 -8.47
C ARG A 116 1.80 -0.61 -7.73
N GLU A 117 2.99 -0.99 -7.24
CA GLU A 117 3.86 -0.01 -6.62
C GLU A 117 5.31 -0.15 -7.06
N TRP A 118 5.99 0.97 -7.04
CA TRP A 118 7.42 1.08 -7.30
C TRP A 118 8.00 1.76 -6.07
N THR A 119 8.96 1.12 -5.42
CA THR A 119 9.47 1.58 -4.13
C THR A 119 10.97 1.64 -4.12
N LEU A 120 11.49 2.73 -3.59
CA LEU A 120 12.91 2.90 -3.35
C LEU A 120 13.14 3.07 -1.86
N GLN A 121 14.22 2.48 -1.36
CA GLN A 121 14.60 2.64 0.04
C GLN A 121 15.76 3.62 0.13
N ALA A 122 15.68 4.56 1.07
CA ALA A 122 16.74 5.54 1.25
C ALA A 122 18.02 4.85 1.74
N PRO A 123 19.19 5.22 1.19
CA PRO A 123 20.45 4.59 1.61
C PRO A 123 20.80 4.94 3.05
N GLY A 124 21.39 3.98 3.76
CA GLY A 124 21.87 4.19 5.12
C GLY A 124 20.80 4.30 6.20
N THR A 125 19.55 3.91 5.90
CA THR A 125 18.46 4.01 6.86
C THR A 125 18.19 2.72 7.62
N GLU A 126 18.73 1.59 7.20
CA GLU A 126 18.76 0.41 8.05
C GLU A 126 20.10 0.37 8.74
N GLY A 127 20.06 0.31 10.01
CA GLY A 127 21.23 0.45 10.86
C GLY A 127 22.30 -0.55 10.66
#